data_af2838ae03debce9b7b19db0e7b5e8ca
#
_entry.id   af2838ae03debce9b7b19db0e7b5e8ca
#
_cell.length_a   1.000
_cell.length_b   1.000
_cell.length_c   1.000
_cell.angle_alpha   90.00
_cell.angle_beta   90.00
_cell.angle_gamma   90.00
#
_symmetry.space_group_name_H-M   'P 1'
#
loop_
_entity.id
_entity.type
_entity.pdbx_description
1 polymer ?
#
loop_
_entity_poly.entity_id
_entity_poly.type
_entity_poly.pdbx_seq_one_letter_code
_entity_poly.pdbx_strand_id
1 'polypeptide(L)'
;MIKKKLFENLFNNFLNQNTEVEAIIVSDEEGFVIAGEKRLDIDIEIVSFLTAVINPIIERVRDEFSFKKFGTASIDTEEHRLLFVLINEATTLSLVIKSMGSIDDIAPYAYFLAEKTAQILDANETELVEISIPDFKFAGGICDSTGRIKNVLYQSKVEQGGIYRFKFIVIGDHEVGKTSIIRRFVEKSFLNKYRATIGLNILSHDFEAFGNKISIMLWDIGAQKFFKRYRKTYYSGAQAAFIVFDLTNRDSFNNVTYWHNELKEFIENKDLPIIIVGNKTDLAEERVITQEEGIKLATELSKLSGLADNTSLSDYSDLSDLSASQSKISYIETSAKTGNRVQDAFNLISYNFILKCEEKEQSLLKKKVLDEINSIIDVNKNLTLTFLNNSELWNPTLRILSEINGLGKPSAIKDKKKQKQYEYNNGLVLKSYLFESYKVADSDGVICIFDARERTSIDETWISLLSDIINDLKKNKVVSVGIRVSDEKIWSRLIESFKLDEQAEERLVSLLFFRILNDSLLDVYELLSASLNTIKNLSFSY
;
A
#
# COMPACT_ATOMS: atom_id res chain seq x y z
N MET A 1 26.48 25.69 11.52
CA MET A 1 26.10 24.64 12.50
C MET A 1 24.93 23.78 12.00
N ILE A 2 23.85 24.35 11.48
CA ILE A 2 22.64 23.63 11.02
C ILE A 2 22.96 22.71 9.82
N LYS A 3 23.63 23.21 8.76
CA LYS A 3 24.00 22.40 7.58
C LYS A 3 24.82 21.17 7.96
N LYS A 4 25.82 21.33 8.84
CA LYS A 4 26.65 20.21 9.30
C LYS A 4 25.81 19.12 9.95
N LYS A 5 24.87 19.47 10.83
CA LYS A 5 24.00 18.52 11.51
C LYS A 5 23.05 17.81 10.53
N LEU A 6 22.60 18.47 9.47
CA LEU A 6 21.78 17.86 8.44
C LEU A 6 22.58 16.82 7.62
N PHE A 7 23.84 17.11 7.28
CA PHE A 7 24.72 16.15 6.63
C PHE A 7 24.99 14.93 7.52
N GLU A 8 25.35 15.16 8.80
CA GLU A 8 25.55 14.09 9.77
C GLU A 8 24.31 13.18 9.87
N ASN A 9 23.12 13.78 9.98
CA ASN A 9 21.89 13.00 10.05
C ASN A 9 21.62 12.21 8.75
N LEU A 10 21.78 12.84 7.59
CA LEU A 10 21.57 12.20 6.30
C LEU A 10 22.50 11.01 6.08
N PHE A 11 23.79 11.23 6.29
CA PHE A 11 24.82 10.23 6.03
C PHE A 11 24.80 9.09 7.06
N ASN A 12 24.64 9.40 8.35
CA ASN A 12 24.53 8.37 9.39
C ASN A 12 23.27 7.52 9.24
N ASN A 13 22.12 8.13 8.90
CA ASN A 13 20.90 7.37 8.62
C ASN A 13 21.10 6.41 7.44
N PHE A 14 21.75 6.86 6.39
CA PHE A 14 22.04 6.02 5.24
C PHE A 14 23.05 4.91 5.56
N LEU A 15 24.18 5.26 6.15
CA LEU A 15 25.21 4.28 6.54
C LEU A 15 24.62 3.21 7.47
N ASN A 16 23.83 3.57 8.47
CA ASN A 16 23.25 2.61 9.41
C ASN A 16 22.37 1.55 8.76
N GLN A 17 21.88 1.80 7.57
CA GLN A 17 20.96 0.90 6.88
C GLN A 17 21.57 0.21 5.67
N ASN A 18 22.65 0.75 5.14
CA ASN A 18 23.32 0.21 3.97
C ASN A 18 24.71 -0.30 4.31
N THR A 19 24.77 -1.57 4.72
CA THR A 19 26.01 -2.19 5.23
C THR A 19 27.12 -2.34 4.19
N GLU A 20 26.84 -2.14 2.93
CA GLU A 20 27.82 -2.22 1.83
C GLU A 20 28.57 -0.90 1.62
N VAL A 21 28.01 0.24 2.05
CA VAL A 21 28.67 1.54 1.99
C VAL A 21 29.46 1.81 3.25
N GLU A 22 30.72 2.14 3.09
CA GLU A 22 31.68 2.32 4.18
C GLU A 22 31.99 3.79 4.48
N ALA A 23 31.92 4.66 3.46
CA ALA A 23 32.02 6.10 3.67
C ALA A 23 31.23 6.88 2.61
N ILE A 24 30.81 8.08 3.00
CA ILE A 24 30.16 9.07 2.14
C ILE A 24 30.88 10.39 2.31
N ILE A 25 31.34 10.98 1.22
CA ILE A 25 32.12 12.19 1.22
C ILE A 25 31.51 13.18 0.21
N VAL A 26 31.43 14.44 0.59
CA VAL A 26 31.11 15.55 -0.29
C VAL A 26 32.31 16.45 -0.35
N SER A 27 32.81 16.73 -1.53
CA SER A 27 33.98 17.56 -1.77
C SER A 27 33.70 18.63 -2.81
N ASP A 28 34.45 19.72 -2.74
CA ASP A 28 34.46 20.77 -3.77
C ASP A 28 35.32 20.35 -4.97
N GLU A 29 35.39 21.23 -5.99
CA GLU A 29 36.18 21.01 -7.20
C GLU A 29 37.69 20.88 -6.96
N GLU A 30 38.21 21.47 -5.89
CA GLU A 30 39.62 21.42 -5.50
C GLU A 30 39.94 20.18 -4.64
N GLY A 31 38.92 19.40 -4.25
CA GLY A 31 39.08 18.19 -3.44
C GLY A 31 39.06 18.44 -1.93
N PHE A 32 38.59 19.60 -1.47
CA PHE A 32 38.39 19.82 -0.02
C PHE A 32 37.08 19.22 0.45
N VAL A 33 37.13 18.60 1.64
CA VAL A 33 35.96 17.98 2.24
C VAL A 33 34.98 19.02 2.75
N ILE A 34 33.76 19.06 2.19
CA ILE A 34 32.65 19.87 2.66
C ILE A 34 31.91 19.15 3.80
N ALA A 35 31.66 17.87 3.64
CA ALA A 35 31.03 17.00 4.61
C ALA A 35 31.39 15.55 4.37
N GLY A 36 31.43 14.72 5.41
CA GLY A 36 31.70 13.30 5.26
C GLY A 36 31.43 12.51 6.53
N GLU A 37 31.03 11.26 6.35
CA GLU A 37 30.82 10.27 7.41
C GLU A 37 31.38 8.91 6.97
N LYS A 38 31.95 8.16 7.94
CA LYS A 38 32.60 6.87 7.67
C LYS A 38 32.35 5.85 8.78
N ARG A 39 32.42 4.58 8.43
CA ARG A 39 32.32 3.46 9.39
C ARG A 39 33.67 2.90 9.81
N LEU A 40 34.60 2.85 8.90
CA LEU A 40 35.92 2.28 9.06
C LEU A 40 36.99 3.37 9.01
N ASP A 41 38.22 2.99 9.25
CA ASP A 41 39.37 3.90 9.18
C ASP A 41 39.78 4.18 7.71
N ILE A 42 38.83 4.79 6.98
CA ILE A 42 39.03 5.25 5.61
C ILE A 42 39.55 6.68 5.66
N ASP A 43 40.58 6.96 4.88
CA ASP A 43 41.11 8.30 4.73
C ASP A 43 40.20 9.11 3.79
N ILE A 44 39.34 9.91 4.40
CA ILE A 44 38.37 10.75 3.69
C ILE A 44 39.08 11.79 2.82
N GLU A 45 40.25 12.27 3.23
CA GLU A 45 41.01 13.30 2.51
C GLU A 45 41.58 12.73 1.20
N ILE A 46 42.06 11.47 1.22
CA ILE A 46 42.52 10.80 0.00
C ILE A 46 41.38 10.62 -0.99
N VAL A 47 40.21 10.16 -0.54
CA VAL A 47 39.03 10.00 -1.42
C VAL A 47 38.59 11.34 -1.98
N SER A 48 38.60 12.38 -1.16
CA SER A 48 38.25 13.73 -1.56
C SER A 48 39.26 14.30 -2.59
N PHE A 49 40.55 14.07 -2.40
CA PHE A 49 41.59 14.46 -3.35
C PHE A 49 41.42 13.76 -4.72
N LEU A 50 41.01 12.47 -4.72
CA LEU A 50 40.69 11.76 -5.96
C LEU A 50 39.58 12.44 -6.73
N THR A 51 38.67 13.13 -6.08
CA THR A 51 37.58 13.88 -6.71
C THR A 51 38.15 15.00 -7.60
N ALA A 52 39.16 15.75 -7.11
CA ALA A 52 39.81 16.80 -7.89
C ALA A 52 40.51 16.27 -9.15
N VAL A 53 40.97 15.01 -9.13
CA VAL A 53 41.60 14.38 -10.30
C VAL A 53 40.56 13.84 -11.29
N ILE A 54 39.41 13.37 -10.79
CA ILE A 54 38.38 12.71 -11.60
C ILE A 54 37.42 13.70 -12.24
N ASN A 55 37.09 14.78 -11.55
CA ASN A 55 36.13 15.80 -12.05
C ASN A 55 36.50 16.34 -13.42
N PRO A 56 37.75 16.75 -13.72
CA PRO A 56 38.13 17.21 -15.04
C PRO A 56 37.98 16.10 -16.11
N ILE A 57 38.18 14.84 -15.74
CA ILE A 57 37.99 13.71 -16.65
C ILE A 57 36.52 13.52 -16.98
N ILE A 58 35.65 13.55 -15.95
CA ILE A 58 34.19 13.44 -16.13
C ILE A 58 33.68 14.59 -17.00
N GLU A 59 34.14 15.81 -16.75
CA GLU A 59 33.77 17.00 -17.54
C GLU A 59 34.22 16.86 -19.01
N ARG A 60 35.44 16.44 -19.25
CA ARG A 60 35.94 16.23 -20.60
C ARG A 60 35.16 15.14 -21.36
N VAL A 61 34.85 14.03 -20.70
CA VAL A 61 34.00 12.97 -21.27
C VAL A 61 32.60 13.51 -21.55
N ARG A 62 32.03 14.29 -20.64
CA ARG A 62 30.71 14.92 -20.79
C ARG A 62 30.67 15.81 -22.04
N ASP A 63 31.70 16.66 -22.23
CA ASP A 63 31.75 17.62 -23.30
C ASP A 63 32.00 16.92 -24.66
N GLU A 64 32.89 15.93 -24.71
CA GLU A 64 33.20 15.15 -25.90
C GLU A 64 31.98 14.37 -26.43
N PHE A 65 31.19 13.81 -25.52
CA PHE A 65 29.99 13.04 -25.87
C PHE A 65 28.67 13.86 -25.81
N SER A 66 28.76 15.17 -25.64
CA SER A 66 27.60 16.08 -25.57
C SER A 66 26.57 15.69 -24.50
N PHE A 67 26.97 15.10 -23.38
CA PHE A 67 26.10 14.76 -22.26
C PHE A 67 25.77 16.02 -21.47
N LYS A 68 24.52 16.47 -21.52
CA LYS A 68 24.09 17.65 -20.77
C LYS A 68 23.85 17.30 -19.28
N LYS A 69 24.69 17.83 -18.39
CA LYS A 69 24.44 18.13 -16.96
C LYS A 69 24.83 17.13 -15.88
N PHE A 70 25.03 15.83 -16.07
CA PHE A 70 25.41 14.93 -14.96
C PHE A 70 26.52 13.97 -15.36
N GLY A 71 27.51 13.81 -14.49
CA GLY A 71 28.59 12.84 -14.65
C GLY A 71 28.62 11.87 -13.47
N THR A 72 28.84 10.61 -13.75
CA THR A 72 29.12 9.57 -12.76
C THR A 72 30.31 8.77 -13.21
N ALA A 73 31.25 8.53 -12.30
CA ALA A 73 32.38 7.65 -12.54
C ALA A 73 32.43 6.59 -11.44
N SER A 74 32.88 5.38 -11.77
CA SER A 74 33.20 4.36 -10.80
C SER A 74 34.61 3.84 -11.01
N ILE A 75 35.32 3.56 -9.91
CA ILE A 75 36.65 3.01 -9.91
C ILE A 75 36.65 1.79 -9.00
N ASP A 76 37.05 0.65 -9.52
CA ASP A 76 37.22 -0.57 -8.74
C ASP A 76 38.69 -0.70 -8.32
N THR A 77 38.88 -0.92 -7.03
CA THR A 77 40.17 -1.28 -6.42
C THR A 77 40.10 -2.71 -5.85
N GLU A 78 41.20 -3.23 -5.36
CA GLU A 78 41.19 -4.58 -4.74
C GLU A 78 40.32 -4.65 -3.49
N GLU A 79 40.27 -3.57 -2.70
CA GLU A 79 39.60 -3.54 -1.39
C GLU A 79 38.24 -2.84 -1.44
N HIS A 80 38.08 -1.85 -2.32
CA HIS A 80 36.89 -0.99 -2.37
C HIS A 80 36.47 -0.68 -3.80
N ARG A 81 35.22 -0.31 -3.93
CA ARG A 81 34.66 0.30 -5.13
C ARG A 81 34.30 1.76 -4.82
N LEU A 82 34.76 2.68 -5.64
CA LEU A 82 34.47 4.10 -5.48
C LEU A 82 33.43 4.53 -6.48
N LEU A 83 32.43 5.26 -6.04
CA LEU A 83 31.37 5.82 -6.89
C LEU A 83 31.34 7.33 -6.71
N PHE A 84 31.60 8.07 -7.79
CA PHE A 84 31.58 9.53 -7.84
C PHE A 84 30.35 10.01 -8.57
N VAL A 85 29.59 10.91 -7.97
CA VAL A 85 28.39 11.53 -8.54
C VAL A 85 28.55 13.04 -8.51
N LEU A 86 28.62 13.65 -9.68
CA LEU A 86 28.71 15.10 -9.81
C LEU A 86 27.36 15.73 -9.42
N ILE A 87 27.35 16.56 -8.39
CA ILE A 87 26.16 17.28 -7.89
C ILE A 87 25.92 18.54 -8.72
N ASN A 88 26.95 19.34 -8.89
CA ASN A 88 27.01 20.54 -9.73
C ASN A 88 28.44 20.72 -10.24
N GLU A 89 28.72 21.84 -10.91
CA GLU A 89 30.05 22.12 -11.47
C GLU A 89 31.17 22.17 -10.41
N ALA A 90 30.83 22.51 -9.18
CA ALA A 90 31.79 22.72 -8.08
C ALA A 90 31.72 21.66 -6.96
N THR A 91 30.84 20.66 -7.05
CA THR A 91 30.62 19.74 -5.92
C THR A 91 30.38 18.33 -6.38
N THR A 92 31.06 17.37 -5.74
CA THR A 92 30.93 15.94 -6.01
C THR A 92 30.63 15.16 -4.75
N LEU A 93 29.73 14.18 -4.85
CA LEU A 93 29.47 13.16 -3.85
C LEU A 93 30.28 11.92 -4.20
N SER A 94 31.04 11.41 -3.24
CA SER A 94 31.84 10.20 -3.37
C SER A 94 31.37 9.16 -2.34
N LEU A 95 31.13 7.92 -2.78
CA LEU A 95 30.81 6.79 -1.92
C LEU A 95 31.94 5.77 -2.00
N VAL A 96 32.35 5.26 -0.85
CA VAL A 96 33.27 4.12 -0.71
C VAL A 96 32.41 2.90 -0.41
N ILE A 97 32.49 1.90 -1.26
CA ILE A 97 31.66 0.69 -1.24
C ILE A 97 32.59 -0.51 -1.08
N LYS A 98 32.18 -1.53 -0.35
CA LYS A 98 32.94 -2.79 -0.25
C LYS A 98 33.19 -3.39 -1.63
N SER A 99 34.32 -4.07 -1.81
CA SER A 99 34.72 -4.68 -3.09
C SER A 99 33.63 -5.61 -3.68
N MET A 100 32.87 -6.30 -2.84
CA MET A 100 31.77 -7.19 -3.25
C MET A 100 30.43 -6.47 -3.41
N GLY A 101 30.34 -5.19 -3.05
CA GLY A 101 29.09 -4.42 -3.13
C GLY A 101 28.69 -4.11 -4.57
N SER A 102 27.41 -4.15 -4.85
CA SER A 102 26.84 -3.87 -6.18
C SER A 102 26.71 -2.36 -6.40
N ILE A 103 27.45 -1.81 -7.37
CA ILE A 103 27.27 -0.39 -7.77
C ILE A 103 25.84 -0.14 -8.28
N ASP A 104 25.26 -1.07 -9.02
CA ASP A 104 23.92 -0.91 -9.59
C ASP A 104 22.82 -0.84 -8.53
N ASP A 105 23.00 -1.50 -7.39
CA ASP A 105 22.06 -1.44 -6.27
C ASP A 105 22.25 -0.16 -5.43
N ILE A 106 23.48 0.37 -5.36
CA ILE A 106 23.82 1.54 -4.54
C ILE A 106 23.65 2.85 -5.34
N ALA A 107 23.90 2.88 -6.63
CA ALA A 107 23.81 4.08 -7.45
C ALA A 107 22.45 4.81 -7.34
N PRO A 108 21.29 4.14 -7.25
CA PRO A 108 20.01 4.79 -6.98
C PRO A 108 20.03 5.68 -5.73
N TYR A 109 20.62 5.17 -4.67
CA TYR A 109 20.74 5.91 -3.40
C TYR A 109 21.83 6.98 -3.45
N ALA A 110 22.89 6.78 -4.22
CA ALA A 110 23.89 7.81 -4.44
C ALA A 110 23.29 9.06 -5.11
N TYR A 111 22.38 8.88 -6.07
CA TYR A 111 21.65 9.99 -6.69
C TYR A 111 20.69 10.67 -5.71
N PHE A 112 20.02 9.89 -4.86
CA PHE A 112 19.21 10.46 -3.78
C PHE A 112 20.05 11.30 -2.81
N LEU A 113 21.20 10.78 -2.36
CA LEU A 113 22.13 11.51 -1.49
C LEU A 113 22.65 12.79 -2.18
N ALA A 114 22.99 12.71 -3.47
CA ALA A 114 23.41 13.86 -4.26
C ALA A 114 22.30 14.93 -4.34
N GLU A 115 21.05 14.54 -4.55
CA GLU A 115 19.92 15.46 -4.57
C GLU A 115 19.71 16.14 -3.21
N LYS A 116 19.76 15.38 -2.10
CA LYS A 116 19.63 15.95 -0.74
C LYS A 116 20.82 16.85 -0.39
N THR A 117 22.03 16.43 -0.75
CA THR A 117 23.24 17.23 -0.58
C THR A 117 23.10 18.58 -1.29
N ALA A 118 22.68 18.55 -2.55
CA ALA A 118 22.46 19.77 -3.31
C ALA A 118 21.39 20.67 -2.67
N GLN A 119 20.29 20.10 -2.14
CA GLN A 119 19.27 20.86 -1.41
C GLN A 119 19.85 21.54 -0.15
N ILE A 120 20.68 20.81 0.62
CA ILE A 120 21.34 21.36 1.83
C ILE A 120 22.33 22.47 1.47
N LEU A 121 23.08 22.33 0.38
CA LEU A 121 24.05 23.34 -0.04
C LEU A 121 23.40 24.62 -0.54
N ASP A 122 22.32 24.52 -1.32
CA ASP A 122 21.64 25.65 -1.95
C ASP A 122 20.66 26.38 -1.03
N ALA A 123 20.21 25.75 0.05
CA ALA A 123 19.16 26.29 0.91
C ALA A 123 19.66 27.41 1.85
N ASN A 124 18.78 28.40 2.11
CA ASN A 124 18.95 29.40 3.17
C ASN A 124 18.56 28.81 4.54
N GLU A 125 18.89 29.47 5.64
CA GLU A 125 18.62 28.96 7.01
C GLU A 125 17.14 28.63 7.27
N THR A 126 16.22 29.39 6.70
CA THR A 126 14.77 29.17 6.81
C THR A 126 14.31 27.96 5.97
N GLU A 127 14.90 27.73 4.81
CA GLU A 127 14.61 26.59 3.93
C GLU A 127 15.23 25.29 4.46
N LEU A 128 16.33 25.36 5.23
CA LEU A 128 16.97 24.20 5.85
C LEU A 128 16.07 23.48 6.86
N VAL A 129 15.16 24.19 7.51
CA VAL A 129 14.19 23.63 8.45
C VAL A 129 13.15 22.77 7.73
N GLU A 130 12.91 23.04 6.44
CA GLU A 130 11.94 22.34 5.60
C GLU A 130 12.53 21.13 4.86
N ILE A 131 13.85 20.94 4.88
CA ILE A 131 14.50 19.80 4.21
C ILE A 131 14.22 18.51 5.01
N SER A 132 13.31 17.70 4.49
CA SER A 132 13.00 16.39 5.05
C SER A 132 14.13 15.40 4.75
N ILE A 133 14.70 14.81 5.81
CA ILE A 133 15.62 13.69 5.72
C ILE A 133 14.83 12.43 6.10
N PRO A 134 14.54 11.52 5.14
CA PRO A 134 13.77 10.33 5.42
C PRO A 134 14.52 9.39 6.35
N ASP A 135 13.80 8.73 7.25
CA ASP A 135 14.34 7.59 7.98
C ASP A 135 14.30 6.37 7.05
N PHE A 136 15.47 5.92 6.60
CA PHE A 136 15.61 4.75 5.72
C PHE A 136 15.16 3.43 6.38
N LYS A 137 14.90 3.40 7.70
CA LYS A 137 14.23 2.26 8.37
C LYS A 137 12.88 1.91 7.74
N PHE A 138 12.29 2.81 7.00
CA PHE A 138 11.06 2.59 6.25
C PHE A 138 11.23 1.76 4.97
N ALA A 139 12.43 1.67 4.41
CA ALA A 139 12.65 0.84 3.22
C ALA A 139 12.52 -0.67 3.49
N GLY A 140 12.71 -1.10 4.76
CA GLY A 140 12.54 -2.47 5.22
C GLY A 140 11.35 -2.70 6.15
N GLY A 141 10.43 -1.73 6.28
CA GLY A 141 9.21 -1.89 7.08
C GLY A 141 8.37 -3.06 6.55
N ILE A 142 8.08 -4.01 7.42
CA ILE A 142 7.31 -5.22 7.11
C ILE A 142 5.88 -4.81 6.76
N CYS A 143 5.67 -4.41 5.52
CA CYS A 143 4.35 -4.47 4.91
C CYS A 143 4.14 -5.92 4.50
N ASP A 144 3.00 -6.49 4.87
CA ASP A 144 2.61 -7.76 4.29
C ASP A 144 2.35 -7.63 2.79
N SER A 145 2.07 -8.75 2.15
CA SER A 145 1.74 -8.77 0.71
C SER A 145 0.50 -7.93 0.34
N THR A 146 -0.25 -7.42 1.34
CA THR A 146 -1.43 -6.55 1.16
C THR A 146 -1.12 -5.07 1.35
N GLY A 147 0.09 -4.71 1.83
CA GLY A 147 0.44 -3.33 2.16
C GLY A 147 0.06 -2.89 3.57
N ARG A 148 -0.59 -3.75 4.37
CA ARG A 148 -0.89 -3.52 5.80
C ARG A 148 0.31 -3.82 6.69
N ILE A 149 0.46 -3.06 7.78
CA ILE A 149 1.51 -3.33 8.79
C ILE A 149 0.97 -4.36 9.78
N LYS A 150 1.39 -5.61 9.64
CA LYS A 150 0.92 -6.73 10.47
C LYS A 150 1.11 -6.56 11.98
N ASN A 151 2.23 -6.00 12.40
CA ASN A 151 2.62 -6.00 13.82
C ASN A 151 1.84 -5.02 14.71
N VAL A 152 1.16 -4.04 14.14
CA VAL A 152 0.37 -3.06 14.91
C VAL A 152 -1.08 -3.53 15.08
N LEU A 153 -1.59 -4.35 14.17
CA LEU A 153 -2.99 -4.81 14.18
C LEU A 153 -3.28 -5.90 15.22
N TYR A 154 -2.31 -6.71 15.61
CA TYR A 154 -2.53 -7.77 16.59
C TYR A 154 -2.49 -7.30 18.05
N GLN A 155 -1.86 -6.16 18.33
CA GLN A 155 -1.80 -5.59 19.68
C GLN A 155 -2.85 -4.51 19.95
N SER A 156 -3.45 -3.93 18.91
CA SER A 156 -4.48 -2.90 19.04
C SER A 156 -5.78 -3.33 18.36
N LYS A 157 -6.36 -4.44 18.78
CA LYS A 157 -7.69 -4.89 18.30
C LYS A 157 -8.83 -3.91 18.62
N VAL A 158 -8.56 -2.73 19.14
CA VAL A 158 -9.58 -1.88 19.75
C VAL A 158 -9.68 -0.47 19.17
N GLU A 159 -8.73 0.05 18.37
CA GLU A 159 -8.84 1.45 17.96
C GLU A 159 -8.57 1.69 16.47
N GLN A 160 -9.67 2.01 15.77
CA GLN A 160 -9.74 2.91 14.61
C GLN A 160 -8.83 2.63 13.41
N GLY A 161 -9.48 2.51 12.25
CA GLY A 161 -8.92 2.72 10.91
C GLY A 161 -7.62 1.98 10.60
N GLY A 162 -7.52 1.35 9.47
CA GLY A 162 -6.32 0.67 9.05
C GLY A 162 -5.10 1.60 9.03
N ILE A 163 -3.91 1.04 9.29
CA ILE A 163 -2.65 1.73 9.06
C ILE A 163 -2.07 1.19 7.77
N TYR A 164 -1.93 2.05 6.76
CA TYR A 164 -1.42 1.69 5.46
C TYR A 164 -0.09 2.36 5.21
N ARG A 165 0.87 1.59 4.70
CA ARG A 165 2.16 2.11 4.28
C ARG A 165 2.48 1.58 2.90
N PHE A 166 2.87 2.48 1.98
CA PHE A 166 3.21 2.07 0.63
C PHE A 166 4.25 2.96 -0.04
N LYS A 167 4.99 2.34 -0.95
CA LYS A 167 5.91 3.01 -1.85
C LYS A 167 5.13 3.59 -3.03
N PHE A 168 5.25 4.87 -3.21
CA PHE A 168 4.56 5.63 -4.24
C PHE A 168 5.57 6.29 -5.19
N ILE A 169 5.46 6.03 -6.47
CA ILE A 169 6.36 6.58 -7.46
C ILE A 169 5.69 7.66 -8.31
N VAL A 170 6.45 8.70 -8.67
CA VAL A 170 5.99 9.78 -9.53
C VAL A 170 6.91 9.85 -10.74
N ILE A 171 6.37 9.58 -11.92
CA ILE A 171 7.06 9.50 -13.19
C ILE A 171 6.43 10.42 -14.23
N GLY A 172 7.11 10.65 -15.34
CA GLY A 172 6.67 11.55 -16.41
C GLY A 172 7.85 12.36 -16.94
N ASP A 173 7.62 13.15 -17.98
CA ASP A 173 8.65 13.91 -18.66
C ASP A 173 9.32 14.98 -17.78
N HIS A 174 10.37 15.55 -18.31
CA HIS A 174 11.08 16.67 -17.70
C HIS A 174 10.16 17.92 -17.65
N GLU A 175 10.27 18.71 -16.58
CA GLU A 175 9.51 19.96 -16.40
C GLU A 175 7.98 19.88 -16.31
N VAL A 176 7.39 18.69 -16.26
CA VAL A 176 5.94 18.53 -16.10
C VAL A 176 5.44 18.87 -14.68
N GLY A 177 6.34 19.05 -13.71
CA GLY A 177 6.01 19.48 -12.36
C GLY A 177 5.90 18.36 -11.32
N LYS A 178 6.49 17.17 -11.53
CA LYS A 178 6.51 16.06 -10.58
C LYS A 178 6.92 16.48 -9.17
N THR A 179 8.13 17.01 -9.04
CA THR A 179 8.67 17.52 -7.77
C THR A 179 7.80 18.60 -7.17
N SER A 180 7.23 19.49 -8.00
CA SER A 180 6.35 20.57 -7.54
C SER A 180 5.04 20.05 -6.96
N ILE A 181 4.44 19.02 -7.54
CA ILE A 181 3.23 18.35 -7.01
C ILE A 181 3.54 17.73 -5.65
N ILE A 182 4.65 16.99 -5.56
CA ILE A 182 5.08 16.35 -4.30
C ILE A 182 5.31 17.39 -3.21
N ARG A 183 6.09 18.44 -3.50
CA ARG A 183 6.33 19.53 -2.53
C ARG A 183 5.06 20.24 -2.12
N ARG A 184 4.16 20.51 -3.06
CA ARG A 184 2.87 21.12 -2.74
C ARG A 184 2.05 20.25 -1.78
N PHE A 185 2.10 18.93 -1.94
CA PHE A 185 1.41 18.02 -1.05
C PHE A 185 2.06 17.91 0.33
N VAL A 186 3.38 17.67 0.39
CA VAL A 186 4.13 17.42 1.63
C VAL A 186 4.39 18.69 2.41
N GLU A 187 4.94 19.72 1.75
CA GLU A 187 5.48 20.94 2.37
C GLU A 187 4.49 22.12 2.29
N LYS A 188 3.35 21.95 1.58
CA LYS A 188 2.38 23.01 1.27
C LYS A 188 3.02 24.22 0.57
N SER A 189 4.20 24.04 -0.04
CA SER A 189 5.03 25.06 -0.65
C SER A 189 5.11 24.92 -2.18
N PHE A 190 5.49 26.00 -2.86
CA PHE A 190 5.80 26.02 -4.29
C PHE A 190 7.02 26.92 -4.54
N LEU A 191 8.04 26.37 -5.16
CA LEU A 191 9.23 27.13 -5.51
C LEU A 191 9.11 27.65 -6.96
N ASN A 192 9.21 28.97 -7.12
CA ASN A 192 9.22 29.60 -8.45
C ASN A 192 10.51 29.33 -9.23
N LYS A 193 11.60 28.96 -8.53
CA LYS A 193 12.88 28.69 -9.17
C LYS A 193 12.95 27.21 -9.55
N TYR A 194 12.97 26.95 -10.86
CA TYR A 194 13.14 25.60 -11.37
C TYR A 194 14.50 25.03 -11.01
N ARG A 195 14.49 23.78 -10.55
CA ARG A 195 15.69 22.96 -10.38
C ARG A 195 15.38 21.53 -10.82
N ALA A 196 16.25 20.98 -11.67
CA ALA A 196 16.11 19.59 -12.11
C ALA A 196 16.41 18.63 -10.96
N THR A 197 15.58 17.58 -10.79
CA THR A 197 15.83 16.50 -9.84
C THR A 197 17.01 15.66 -10.29
N ILE A 198 18.01 15.46 -9.43
CA ILE A 198 19.18 14.62 -9.70
C ILE A 198 18.79 13.15 -9.48
N GLY A 199 18.34 12.49 -10.56
CA GLY A 199 18.00 11.07 -10.59
C GLY A 199 16.81 10.66 -9.73
N LEU A 200 16.89 10.80 -8.42
CA LEU A 200 15.87 10.35 -7.48
C LEU A 200 15.81 11.26 -6.25
N ASN A 201 14.60 11.63 -5.83
CA ASN A 201 14.35 12.21 -4.51
C ASN A 201 13.30 11.39 -3.76
N ILE A 202 13.52 11.12 -2.47
CA ILE A 202 12.60 10.34 -1.63
C ILE A 202 12.12 11.22 -0.48
N LEU A 203 10.81 11.25 -0.27
CA LEU A 203 10.16 11.92 0.85
C LEU A 203 9.19 10.97 1.54
N SER A 204 9.09 11.09 2.86
CA SER A 204 8.07 10.38 3.64
C SER A 204 7.01 11.39 4.09
N HIS A 205 5.75 10.98 4.02
CA HIS A 205 4.64 11.81 4.48
C HIS A 205 3.53 10.97 5.09
N ASP A 206 3.12 11.35 6.30
CA ASP A 206 2.03 10.72 7.04
C ASP A 206 0.82 11.64 7.03
N PHE A 207 -0.35 11.09 6.74
CA PHE A 207 -1.61 11.82 6.76
C PHE A 207 -2.78 10.87 7.06
N GLU A 208 -3.93 11.46 7.33
CA GLU A 208 -5.18 10.72 7.55
C GLU A 208 -6.12 10.94 6.37
N ALA A 209 -6.67 9.85 5.83
CA ALA A 209 -7.72 9.89 4.83
C ALA A 209 -8.65 8.67 4.98
N PHE A 210 -9.95 8.88 4.74
CA PHE A 210 -10.99 7.84 4.82
C PHE A 210 -11.01 7.07 6.14
N GLY A 211 -10.73 7.77 7.26
CA GLY A 211 -10.64 7.15 8.58
C GLY A 211 -9.41 6.27 8.82
N ASN A 212 -8.45 6.26 7.89
CA ASN A 212 -7.23 5.46 7.97
C ASN A 212 -5.99 6.34 8.13
N LYS A 213 -4.97 5.82 8.79
CA LYS A 213 -3.63 6.41 8.83
C LYS A 213 -2.82 5.93 7.64
N ILE A 214 -2.29 6.86 6.87
CA ILE A 214 -1.57 6.57 5.64
C ILE A 214 -0.16 7.13 5.75
N SER A 215 0.83 6.26 5.55
CA SER A 215 2.26 6.60 5.49
C SER A 215 2.76 6.31 4.08
N ILE A 216 3.08 7.34 3.31
CA ILE A 216 3.57 7.18 1.95
C ILE A 216 5.05 7.52 1.85
N MET A 217 5.78 6.69 1.14
CA MET A 217 7.15 6.94 0.73
C MET A 217 7.14 7.38 -0.74
N LEU A 218 7.27 8.67 -0.97
CA LEU A 218 7.20 9.32 -2.28
C LEU A 218 8.55 9.26 -2.98
N TRP A 219 8.60 8.63 -4.13
CA TRP A 219 9.78 8.52 -4.98
C TRP A 219 9.61 9.42 -6.20
N ASP A 220 10.23 10.60 -6.17
CA ASP A 220 10.27 11.56 -7.28
C ASP A 220 11.39 11.15 -8.25
N ILE A 221 11.03 10.56 -9.37
CA ILE A 221 11.98 9.96 -10.29
C ILE A 221 12.30 10.94 -11.43
N GLY A 222 13.58 11.24 -11.59
CA GLY A 222 14.09 12.09 -12.67
C GLY A 222 13.86 11.48 -14.05
N ALA A 223 13.40 12.33 -14.99
CA ALA A 223 13.05 11.91 -16.34
C ALA A 223 14.25 11.73 -17.29
N GLN A 224 15.46 12.12 -16.87
CA GLN A 224 16.62 12.10 -17.76
C GLN A 224 16.90 10.69 -18.28
N LYS A 225 17.24 10.61 -19.58
CA LYS A 225 17.52 9.34 -20.28
C LYS A 225 18.67 8.53 -19.64
N PHE A 226 19.63 9.22 -19.04
CA PHE A 226 20.76 8.59 -18.35
C PHE A 226 20.32 7.66 -17.22
N PHE A 227 19.24 8.01 -16.49
CA PHE A 227 18.75 7.20 -15.38
C PHE A 227 17.86 6.03 -15.81
N LYS A 228 17.59 5.85 -17.10
CA LYS A 228 16.72 4.78 -17.61
C LYS A 228 17.15 3.39 -17.11
N ARG A 229 18.46 3.10 -17.07
CA ARG A 229 18.99 1.81 -16.60
C ARG A 229 18.69 1.53 -15.11
N TYR A 230 18.56 2.59 -14.30
CA TYR A 230 18.30 2.48 -12.87
C TYR A 230 16.80 2.50 -12.54
N ARG A 231 15.93 2.92 -13.49
CA ARG A 231 14.50 3.02 -13.24
C ARG A 231 13.85 1.69 -12.88
N LYS A 232 14.39 0.57 -13.38
CA LYS A 232 13.95 -0.76 -12.95
C LYS A 232 14.05 -0.93 -11.44
N THR A 233 15.17 -0.55 -10.85
CA THR A 233 15.38 -0.58 -9.39
C THR A 233 14.46 0.41 -8.67
N TYR A 234 14.25 1.61 -9.25
CA TYR A 234 13.34 2.59 -8.67
C TYR A 234 11.88 2.12 -8.68
N TYR A 235 11.45 1.38 -9.69
CA TYR A 235 10.09 0.86 -9.81
C TYR A 235 9.86 -0.39 -8.96
N SER A 236 10.91 -1.14 -8.62
CA SER A 236 10.79 -2.34 -7.78
C SER A 236 10.11 -2.02 -6.45
N GLY A 237 9.13 -2.84 -6.09
CA GLY A 237 8.33 -2.66 -4.88
C GLY A 237 7.37 -1.47 -4.89
N ALA A 238 7.18 -0.76 -6.02
CA ALA A 238 6.16 0.28 -6.11
C ALA A 238 4.75 -0.32 -5.99
N GLN A 239 3.90 0.35 -5.20
CA GLN A 239 2.54 -0.10 -4.90
C GLN A 239 1.49 0.87 -5.43
N ALA A 240 1.89 2.08 -5.83
CA ALA A 240 1.05 3.05 -6.53
C ALA A 240 1.92 3.99 -7.38
N ALA A 241 1.36 4.60 -8.43
CA ALA A 241 2.10 5.49 -9.32
C ALA A 241 1.27 6.68 -9.83
N PHE A 242 1.93 7.85 -9.95
CA PHE A 242 1.47 8.92 -10.83
C PHE A 242 2.27 8.92 -12.13
N ILE A 243 1.58 9.12 -13.24
CA ILE A 243 2.18 9.48 -14.53
C ILE A 243 1.77 10.92 -14.82
N VAL A 244 2.72 11.84 -14.67
CA VAL A 244 2.47 13.28 -14.76
C VAL A 244 2.84 13.81 -16.13
N PHE A 245 1.96 14.63 -16.71
CA PHE A 245 2.24 15.41 -17.91
C PHE A 245 1.82 16.88 -17.72
N ASP A 246 2.25 17.74 -18.63
CA ASP A 246 1.96 19.17 -18.64
C ASP A 246 0.82 19.47 -19.63
N LEU A 247 -0.27 20.07 -19.15
CA LEU A 247 -1.42 20.45 -19.97
C LEU A 247 -1.09 21.44 -21.12
N THR A 248 0.06 22.12 -21.00
CA THR A 248 0.56 23.07 -22.02
C THR A 248 1.54 22.43 -23.00
N ASN A 249 1.90 21.15 -22.82
CA ASN A 249 2.92 20.47 -23.62
C ASN A 249 2.40 19.16 -24.23
N ARG A 250 2.11 19.20 -25.53
CA ARG A 250 1.59 18.05 -26.29
C ARG A 250 2.54 16.84 -26.29
N ASP A 251 3.85 17.06 -26.34
CA ASP A 251 4.83 15.98 -26.35
C ASP A 251 4.83 15.22 -25.03
N SER A 252 4.72 15.92 -23.90
CA SER A 252 4.62 15.29 -22.58
C SER A 252 3.36 14.43 -22.44
N PHE A 253 2.24 14.83 -23.04
CA PHE A 253 1.03 14.05 -23.11
C PHE A 253 1.17 12.78 -23.96
N ASN A 254 1.78 12.91 -25.15
CA ASN A 254 2.04 11.77 -26.03
C ASN A 254 2.96 10.74 -25.35
N ASN A 255 3.90 11.19 -24.51
CA ASN A 255 4.84 10.34 -23.79
C ASN A 255 4.21 9.62 -22.57
N VAL A 256 2.99 9.92 -22.16
CA VAL A 256 2.29 9.18 -21.07
C VAL A 256 2.24 7.68 -21.38
N THR A 257 1.95 7.32 -22.62
CA THR A 257 1.94 5.91 -23.07
C THR A 257 3.31 5.24 -22.92
N TYR A 258 4.38 5.96 -23.24
CA TYR A 258 5.75 5.46 -23.05
C TYR A 258 6.03 5.18 -21.56
N TRP A 259 5.69 6.12 -20.67
CA TRP A 259 5.89 5.97 -19.22
C TRP A 259 5.06 4.82 -18.64
N HIS A 260 3.83 4.67 -19.09
CA HIS A 260 2.96 3.56 -18.71
C HIS A 260 3.56 2.21 -19.11
N ASN A 261 4.02 2.08 -20.36
CA ASN A 261 4.60 0.84 -20.86
C ASN A 261 5.92 0.51 -20.15
N GLU A 262 6.79 1.49 -19.92
CA GLU A 262 8.02 1.31 -19.14
C GLU A 262 7.72 0.86 -17.71
N LEU A 263 6.70 1.47 -17.06
CA LEU A 263 6.27 1.05 -15.74
C LEU A 263 5.80 -0.40 -15.74
N LYS A 264 4.97 -0.80 -16.71
CA LYS A 264 4.46 -2.17 -16.83
C LYS A 264 5.55 -3.21 -17.15
N GLU A 265 6.62 -2.80 -17.83
CA GLU A 265 7.77 -3.66 -18.12
C GLU A 265 8.55 -4.02 -16.85
N PHE A 266 8.79 -3.03 -15.98
CA PHE A 266 9.72 -3.18 -14.85
C PHE A 266 9.07 -3.51 -13.52
N ILE A 267 7.75 -3.41 -13.42
CA ILE A 267 7.04 -3.65 -12.17
C ILE A 267 6.57 -5.11 -12.07
N GLU A 268 6.72 -5.71 -10.88
CA GLU A 268 6.25 -7.06 -10.61
C GLU A 268 4.73 -7.11 -10.45
N ASN A 269 4.18 -6.18 -9.66
CA ASN A 269 2.73 -6.08 -9.46
C ASN A 269 2.08 -5.28 -10.59
N LYS A 270 1.66 -5.94 -11.65
CA LYS A 270 1.05 -5.30 -12.82
C LYS A 270 -0.31 -4.64 -12.56
N ASP A 271 -0.90 -4.89 -11.39
CA ASP A 271 -2.22 -4.35 -11.00
C ASP A 271 -2.14 -3.16 -10.05
N LEU A 272 -0.98 -2.49 -9.89
CA LEU A 272 -0.90 -1.32 -9.03
C LEU A 272 -1.84 -0.20 -9.50
N PRO A 273 -2.42 0.59 -8.57
CA PRO A 273 -3.17 1.79 -8.90
C PRO A 273 -2.30 2.81 -9.63
N ILE A 274 -2.80 3.33 -10.75
CA ILE A 274 -2.13 4.37 -11.53
C ILE A 274 -3.10 5.54 -11.70
N ILE A 275 -2.60 6.77 -11.51
CA ILE A 275 -3.32 7.98 -11.87
C ILE A 275 -2.49 8.76 -12.88
N ILE A 276 -3.13 9.13 -13.99
CA ILE A 276 -2.60 10.07 -14.96
C ILE A 276 -2.95 11.47 -14.48
N VAL A 277 -1.92 12.31 -14.29
CA VAL A 277 -2.07 13.65 -13.75
C VAL A 277 -1.72 14.69 -14.81
N GLY A 278 -2.71 15.45 -15.28
CA GLY A 278 -2.52 16.64 -16.09
C GLY A 278 -2.22 17.83 -15.19
N ASN A 279 -0.99 18.30 -15.17
CA ASN A 279 -0.56 19.40 -14.31
C ASN A 279 -0.54 20.73 -15.05
N LYS A 280 -0.45 21.83 -14.29
CA LYS A 280 -0.40 23.24 -14.72
C LYS A 280 -1.74 23.78 -15.21
N THR A 281 -2.85 23.42 -14.55
CA THR A 281 -4.19 23.99 -14.85
C THR A 281 -4.25 25.52 -14.70
N ASP A 282 -3.30 26.11 -13.96
CA ASP A 282 -3.17 27.56 -13.80
C ASP A 282 -2.74 28.30 -15.09
N LEU A 283 -2.21 27.58 -16.08
CA LEU A 283 -1.82 28.11 -17.38
C LEU A 283 -2.92 27.87 -18.42
N ALA A 284 -4.15 28.29 -18.11
CA ALA A 284 -5.34 27.99 -18.93
C ALA A 284 -5.25 28.53 -20.38
N GLU A 285 -4.61 29.69 -20.57
CA GLU A 285 -4.44 30.30 -21.89
C GLU A 285 -3.40 29.56 -22.77
N GLU A 286 -2.46 28.86 -22.16
CA GLU A 286 -1.43 28.07 -22.85
C GLU A 286 -1.84 26.61 -23.03
N ARG A 287 -3.00 26.23 -22.54
CA ARG A 287 -3.49 24.85 -22.55
C ARG A 287 -3.67 24.32 -23.99
N VAL A 288 -3.10 23.16 -24.27
CA VAL A 288 -3.18 22.48 -25.57
C VAL A 288 -3.79 21.07 -25.52
N ILE A 289 -4.04 20.54 -24.31
CA ILE A 289 -4.68 19.23 -24.06
C ILE A 289 -6.01 19.44 -23.37
N THR A 290 -7.09 18.88 -23.92
CA THR A 290 -8.43 18.97 -23.30
C THR A 290 -8.61 17.90 -22.21
N GLN A 291 -9.61 18.10 -21.35
CA GLN A 291 -9.95 17.12 -20.31
C GLN A 291 -10.43 15.80 -20.93
N GLU A 292 -11.20 15.88 -22.02
CA GLU A 292 -11.71 14.72 -22.74
C GLU A 292 -10.56 13.86 -23.31
N GLU A 293 -9.50 14.48 -23.83
CA GLU A 293 -8.30 13.77 -24.30
C GLU A 293 -7.62 13.01 -23.15
N GLY A 294 -7.50 13.63 -21.99
CA GLY A 294 -6.94 13.00 -20.80
C GLY A 294 -7.75 11.79 -20.32
N ILE A 295 -9.07 11.93 -20.22
CA ILE A 295 -9.99 10.85 -19.87
C ILE A 295 -9.94 9.72 -20.89
N LYS A 296 -9.92 10.04 -22.18
CA LYS A 296 -9.83 9.08 -23.27
C LYS A 296 -8.56 8.25 -23.18
N LEU A 297 -7.41 8.90 -22.96
CA LEU A 297 -6.12 8.22 -22.80
C LEU A 297 -6.12 7.28 -21.59
N ALA A 298 -6.63 7.71 -20.44
CA ALA A 298 -6.74 6.87 -19.24
C ALA A 298 -7.62 5.63 -19.50
N THR A 299 -8.72 5.80 -20.21
CA THR A 299 -9.62 4.71 -20.60
C THR A 299 -8.95 3.73 -21.57
N GLU A 300 -8.21 4.22 -22.55
CA GLU A 300 -7.48 3.38 -23.51
C GLU A 300 -6.38 2.56 -22.83
N LEU A 301 -5.60 3.17 -21.93
CA LEU A 301 -4.54 2.48 -21.17
C LEU A 301 -5.14 1.45 -20.18
N SER A 302 -6.32 1.73 -19.61
CA SER A 302 -7.04 0.75 -18.77
C SER A 302 -7.44 -0.49 -19.57
N LYS A 303 -7.96 -0.32 -20.79
CA LYS A 303 -8.32 -1.43 -21.70
C LYS A 303 -7.10 -2.27 -22.09
N LEU A 304 -5.98 -1.63 -22.43
CA LEU A 304 -4.73 -2.32 -22.78
C LEU A 304 -4.15 -3.12 -21.62
N SER A 305 -4.46 -2.72 -20.38
CA SER A 305 -4.02 -3.43 -19.18
C SER A 305 -4.92 -4.61 -18.79
N GLY A 306 -5.96 -4.94 -19.56
CA GLY A 306 -6.93 -6.01 -19.25
C GLY A 306 -7.91 -5.63 -18.11
N LEU A 307 -8.01 -4.34 -17.78
CA LEU A 307 -8.74 -3.80 -16.63
C LEU A 307 -10.08 -3.15 -17.04
N ALA A 308 -10.70 -3.59 -18.13
CA ALA A 308 -11.85 -2.91 -18.69
C ALA A 308 -13.20 -3.45 -18.18
N ASP A 309 -13.96 -2.59 -17.51
CA ASP A 309 -15.42 -2.64 -17.47
C ASP A 309 -16.01 -1.33 -17.98
N ASN A 310 -17.17 -1.43 -18.66
CA ASN A 310 -17.74 -0.44 -19.58
C ASN A 310 -18.52 0.71 -18.91
N THR A 311 -17.98 1.43 -17.95
CA THR A 311 -18.65 2.63 -17.42
C THR A 311 -17.86 3.89 -17.66
N SER A 312 -18.51 4.87 -18.33
CA SER A 312 -17.97 6.20 -18.61
C SER A 312 -17.91 7.07 -17.36
N LEU A 313 -16.74 7.66 -17.12
CA LEU A 313 -16.42 8.53 -15.97
C LEU A 313 -16.67 10.01 -16.31
N SER A 314 -17.88 10.41 -16.66
CA SER A 314 -18.17 11.81 -17.01
C SER A 314 -18.64 12.70 -15.84
N ASP A 315 -19.05 12.14 -14.70
CA ASP A 315 -19.70 12.93 -13.64
C ASP A 315 -19.20 12.53 -12.23
N TYR A 316 -17.97 12.91 -11.86
CA TYR A 316 -17.55 12.86 -10.46
C TYR A 316 -17.74 14.21 -9.79
N SER A 317 -18.95 14.50 -9.34
CA SER A 317 -19.23 15.56 -8.37
C SER A 317 -19.16 15.05 -6.92
N ASP A 318 -19.26 13.72 -6.70
CA ASP A 318 -19.21 13.10 -5.37
C ASP A 318 -18.32 11.86 -5.34
N LEU A 319 -17.47 11.77 -4.32
CA LEU A 319 -16.60 10.61 -4.02
C LEU A 319 -17.38 9.32 -3.67
N SER A 320 -18.70 9.42 -3.46
CA SER A 320 -19.57 8.29 -3.11
C SER A 320 -19.86 7.34 -4.27
N ASP A 321 -19.68 7.78 -5.53
CA ASP A 321 -19.91 6.94 -6.72
C ASP A 321 -18.71 6.07 -7.13
N LEU A 322 -17.61 6.12 -6.37
CA LEU A 322 -16.38 5.39 -6.64
C LEU A 322 -16.45 3.87 -6.34
N SER A 323 -17.57 3.38 -5.80
CA SER A 323 -17.72 2.01 -5.31
C SER A 323 -17.83 0.91 -6.39
N ALA A 324 -17.80 1.24 -7.67
CA ALA A 324 -18.14 0.29 -8.74
C ALA A 324 -17.03 0.00 -9.77
N SER A 325 -15.75 0.37 -9.56
CA SER A 325 -14.75 0.14 -10.61
C SER A 325 -13.46 -0.48 -10.11
N GLN A 326 -13.33 -1.79 -10.31
CA GLN A 326 -12.09 -2.53 -10.26
C GLN A 326 -10.99 -1.85 -11.08
N SER A 327 -9.84 -1.62 -10.44
CA SER A 327 -8.51 -1.28 -10.99
C SER A 327 -8.45 -0.47 -12.31
N LYS A 328 -9.15 0.64 -12.40
CA LYS A 328 -9.04 1.56 -13.54
C LYS A 328 -7.87 2.52 -13.36
N ILE A 329 -7.20 2.84 -14.48
CA ILE A 329 -6.30 3.98 -14.53
C ILE A 329 -7.18 5.23 -14.48
N SER A 330 -7.02 6.04 -13.43
CA SER A 330 -7.80 7.26 -13.24
C SER A 330 -7.08 8.47 -13.86
N TYR A 331 -7.84 9.52 -14.17
CA TYR A 331 -7.31 10.80 -14.65
C TYR A 331 -7.73 11.93 -13.72
N ILE A 332 -6.79 12.85 -13.44
CA ILE A 332 -7.06 14.06 -12.67
C ILE A 332 -6.21 15.22 -13.18
N GLU A 333 -6.75 16.44 -13.09
CA GLU A 333 -6.03 17.67 -13.41
C GLU A 333 -5.64 18.42 -12.14
N THR A 334 -4.44 18.98 -12.11
CA THR A 334 -3.89 19.66 -10.93
C THR A 334 -3.15 20.94 -11.30
N SER A 335 -2.96 21.83 -10.33
CA SER A 335 -1.94 22.87 -10.37
C SER A 335 -1.05 22.79 -9.15
N ALA A 336 0.19 22.40 -9.31
CA ALA A 336 1.17 22.47 -8.25
C ALA A 336 1.40 23.91 -7.74
N LYS A 337 1.27 24.91 -8.63
CA LYS A 337 1.46 26.32 -8.30
C LYS A 337 0.37 26.84 -7.36
N THR A 338 -0.89 26.63 -7.68
CA THR A 338 -2.03 27.10 -6.87
C THR A 338 -2.41 26.11 -5.76
N GLY A 339 -2.03 24.84 -5.89
CA GLY A 339 -2.45 23.75 -5.01
C GLY A 339 -3.77 23.10 -5.42
N ASN A 340 -4.39 23.58 -6.53
CA ASN A 340 -5.68 23.07 -6.99
C ASN A 340 -5.64 21.57 -7.24
N ARG A 341 -6.54 20.82 -6.59
CA ARG A 341 -6.76 19.37 -6.67
C ARG A 341 -5.52 18.49 -6.39
N VAL A 342 -4.42 19.06 -5.87
CA VAL A 342 -3.24 18.25 -5.50
C VAL A 342 -3.57 17.29 -4.35
N GLN A 343 -4.25 17.76 -3.29
CA GLN A 343 -4.70 16.90 -2.19
C GLN A 343 -5.66 15.81 -2.69
N ASP A 344 -6.56 16.13 -3.62
CA ASP A 344 -7.53 15.18 -4.18
C ASP A 344 -6.83 14.07 -4.96
N ALA A 345 -5.75 14.38 -5.70
CA ALA A 345 -4.97 13.38 -6.41
C ALA A 345 -4.34 12.35 -5.44
N PHE A 346 -3.78 12.81 -4.32
CA PHE A 346 -3.22 11.91 -3.31
C PHE A 346 -4.30 11.16 -2.52
N ASN A 347 -5.43 11.77 -2.26
CA ASN A 347 -6.57 11.07 -1.67
C ASN A 347 -7.09 9.97 -2.60
N LEU A 348 -7.24 10.25 -3.90
CA LEU A 348 -7.72 9.29 -4.87
C LEU A 348 -6.79 8.09 -5.03
N ILE A 349 -5.46 8.30 -5.11
CA ILE A 349 -4.52 7.18 -5.20
C ILE A 349 -4.50 6.35 -3.93
N SER A 350 -4.60 6.99 -2.77
CA SER A 350 -4.65 6.31 -1.48
C SER A 350 -5.93 5.47 -1.35
N TYR A 351 -7.06 6.01 -1.77
CA TYR A 351 -8.32 5.29 -1.81
C TYR A 351 -8.22 4.03 -2.70
N ASN A 352 -7.72 4.19 -3.93
CA ASN A 352 -7.53 3.07 -4.85
C ASN A 352 -6.56 2.02 -4.28
N PHE A 353 -5.52 2.45 -3.55
CA PHE A 353 -4.60 1.55 -2.89
C PHE A 353 -5.27 0.78 -1.75
N ILE A 354 -6.03 1.45 -0.88
CA ILE A 354 -6.75 0.83 0.23
C ILE A 354 -7.74 -0.21 -0.30
N LEU A 355 -8.54 0.14 -1.30
CA LEU A 355 -9.49 -0.79 -1.92
C LEU A 355 -8.79 -2.07 -2.42
N LYS A 356 -7.64 -1.92 -3.09
CA LYS A 356 -6.87 -3.08 -3.55
C LYS A 356 -6.30 -3.93 -2.41
N CYS A 357 -5.89 -3.32 -1.33
CA CYS A 357 -5.46 -4.05 -0.14
C CYS A 357 -6.61 -4.86 0.45
N GLU A 358 -7.80 -4.26 0.57
CA GLU A 358 -9.00 -4.92 1.06
C GLU A 358 -9.46 -6.06 0.15
N GLU A 359 -9.49 -5.86 -1.17
CA GLU A 359 -9.81 -6.90 -2.16
C GLU A 359 -8.84 -8.09 -2.08
N LYS A 360 -7.53 -7.80 -1.97
CA LYS A 360 -6.51 -8.82 -1.86
C LYS A 360 -6.62 -9.60 -0.55
N GLU A 361 -6.84 -8.92 0.56
CA GLU A 361 -7.04 -9.53 1.86
C GLU A 361 -8.29 -10.42 1.86
N GLN A 362 -9.39 -9.91 1.31
CA GLN A 362 -10.61 -10.67 1.12
C GLN A 362 -10.39 -11.93 0.27
N SER A 363 -9.63 -11.80 -0.82
CA SER A 363 -9.29 -12.96 -1.68
C SER A 363 -8.45 -14.00 -0.94
N LEU A 364 -7.48 -13.57 -0.12
CA LEU A 364 -6.66 -14.46 0.71
C LEU A 364 -7.49 -15.17 1.78
N LEU A 365 -8.41 -14.45 2.43
CA LEU A 365 -9.32 -15.03 3.41
C LEU A 365 -10.30 -16.02 2.77
N LYS A 366 -10.85 -15.69 1.60
CA LYS A 366 -11.70 -16.62 0.83
C LYS A 366 -10.96 -17.92 0.51
N LYS A 367 -9.72 -17.83 0.06
CA LYS A 367 -8.87 -18.99 -0.20
C LYS A 367 -8.60 -19.78 1.07
N LYS A 368 -8.24 -19.11 2.16
CA LYS A 368 -7.98 -19.74 3.46
C LYS A 368 -9.22 -20.50 3.97
N VAL A 369 -10.40 -19.89 3.89
CA VAL A 369 -11.67 -20.53 4.26
C VAL A 369 -11.92 -21.78 3.43
N LEU A 370 -11.68 -21.74 2.11
CA LEU A 370 -11.81 -22.91 1.24
C LEU A 370 -10.85 -24.04 1.62
N ASP A 371 -9.58 -23.70 1.88
CA ASP A 371 -8.54 -24.65 2.27
C ASP A 371 -8.88 -25.31 3.63
N GLU A 372 -9.42 -24.54 4.58
CA GLU A 372 -9.87 -25.04 5.88
C GLU A 372 -11.09 -25.97 5.73
N ILE A 373 -12.09 -25.62 4.93
CA ILE A 373 -13.25 -26.47 4.61
C ILE A 373 -12.77 -27.81 4.04
N ASN A 374 -11.93 -27.78 3.02
CA ASN A 374 -11.43 -29.00 2.39
C ASN A 374 -10.61 -29.85 3.38
N SER A 375 -9.75 -29.24 4.18
CA SER A 375 -8.95 -29.93 5.19
C SER A 375 -9.81 -30.65 6.25
N ILE A 376 -10.93 -30.06 6.67
CA ILE A 376 -11.86 -30.68 7.62
C ILE A 376 -12.60 -31.85 6.95
N ILE A 377 -13.06 -31.67 5.72
CA ILE A 377 -13.81 -32.68 4.98
C ILE A 377 -12.92 -33.91 4.65
N ASP A 378 -11.65 -33.69 4.33
CA ASP A 378 -10.70 -34.78 4.08
C ASP A 378 -10.57 -35.72 5.28
N VAL A 379 -10.65 -35.21 6.50
CA VAL A 379 -10.59 -35.98 7.75
C VAL A 379 -11.96 -36.54 8.14
N ASN A 380 -12.97 -35.68 8.23
CA ASN A 380 -14.28 -36.00 8.83
C ASN A 380 -15.27 -36.60 7.79
N LYS A 381 -14.94 -36.51 6.50
CA LYS A 381 -15.81 -36.87 5.35
C LYS A 381 -17.00 -35.95 5.13
N ASN A 382 -17.46 -35.26 6.16
CA ASN A 382 -18.57 -34.31 6.10
C ASN A 382 -18.28 -33.10 6.98
N LEU A 383 -18.83 -31.96 6.59
CA LEU A 383 -18.84 -30.72 7.38
C LEU A 383 -20.21 -30.06 7.27
N THR A 384 -20.88 -29.88 8.40
CA THR A 384 -22.18 -29.18 8.44
C THR A 384 -22.04 -27.87 9.21
N LEU A 385 -22.24 -26.74 8.51
CA LEU A 385 -22.28 -25.41 9.10
C LEU A 385 -23.71 -24.87 9.05
N THR A 386 -24.15 -24.34 10.18
CA THR A 386 -25.47 -23.71 10.29
C THR A 386 -25.33 -22.23 10.61
N PHE A 387 -25.94 -21.41 9.79
CA PHE A 387 -25.96 -19.96 9.92
C PHE A 387 -27.33 -19.50 10.40
N LEU A 388 -27.33 -18.66 11.41
CA LEU A 388 -28.53 -18.06 11.99
C LEU A 388 -28.44 -16.53 11.88
N ASN A 389 -29.47 -15.90 11.31
CA ASN A 389 -29.51 -14.46 11.13
C ASN A 389 -30.79 -13.89 11.74
N ASN A 390 -30.70 -12.69 12.33
CA ASN A 390 -31.86 -11.96 12.86
C ASN A 390 -32.48 -10.99 11.84
N SER A 391 -31.91 -10.85 10.67
CA SER A 391 -32.36 -9.93 9.63
C SER A 391 -32.48 -10.62 8.27
N GLU A 392 -33.60 -10.42 7.56
CA GLU A 392 -33.75 -10.85 6.17
C GLU A 392 -33.01 -9.94 5.18
N LEU A 393 -32.81 -8.66 5.58
CA LEU A 393 -32.25 -7.64 4.70
C LEU A 393 -30.75 -7.79 4.50
N TRP A 394 -30.05 -8.38 5.47
CA TRP A 394 -28.61 -8.60 5.40
C TRP A 394 -28.29 -10.06 5.76
N ASN A 395 -28.06 -10.87 4.75
CA ASN A 395 -27.68 -12.27 4.89
C ASN A 395 -26.31 -12.51 4.24
N PRO A 396 -25.22 -12.38 5.01
CA PRO A 396 -23.87 -12.57 4.47
C PRO A 396 -23.61 -14.01 4.04
N THR A 397 -24.31 -14.99 4.59
CA THR A 397 -24.14 -16.41 4.32
C THR A 397 -24.30 -16.73 2.84
N LEU A 398 -25.39 -16.28 2.24
CA LEU A 398 -25.68 -16.53 0.83
C LEU A 398 -24.67 -15.86 -0.10
N ARG A 399 -24.21 -14.67 0.28
CA ARG A 399 -23.23 -13.90 -0.46
C ARG A 399 -21.85 -14.56 -0.38
N ILE A 400 -21.42 -14.97 0.81
CA ILE A 400 -20.17 -15.71 1.03
C ILE A 400 -20.10 -16.94 0.15
N LEU A 401 -21.17 -17.74 0.10
CA LEU A 401 -21.22 -18.99 -0.65
C LEU A 401 -21.13 -18.77 -2.16
N SER A 402 -21.71 -17.69 -2.67
CA SER A 402 -21.63 -17.35 -4.09
C SER A 402 -20.27 -16.76 -4.51
N GLU A 403 -19.51 -16.25 -3.55
CA GLU A 403 -18.26 -15.51 -3.81
C GLU A 403 -16.98 -16.35 -3.57
N ILE A 404 -17.06 -17.51 -2.88
CA ILE A 404 -15.89 -18.39 -2.69
C ILE A 404 -15.65 -19.23 -3.95
N ASN A 405 -14.69 -18.79 -4.75
CA ASN A 405 -14.26 -19.54 -5.92
C ASN A 405 -13.68 -20.90 -5.49
N GLY A 406 -14.14 -21.99 -6.11
CA GLY A 406 -13.66 -23.35 -5.83
C GLY A 406 -14.61 -24.22 -4.97
N LEU A 407 -15.61 -23.64 -4.31
CA LEU A 407 -16.68 -24.41 -3.67
C LEU A 407 -17.53 -25.21 -4.68
N GLY A 408 -17.59 -24.74 -5.94
CA GLY A 408 -18.44 -25.34 -6.96
C GLY A 408 -19.92 -24.98 -6.79
N LYS A 409 -20.76 -25.59 -7.60
CA LYS A 409 -22.22 -25.45 -7.47
C LYS A 409 -22.75 -26.50 -6.49
N PRO A 410 -23.73 -26.15 -5.64
CA PRO A 410 -24.37 -27.13 -4.79
C PRO A 410 -25.06 -28.22 -5.63
N SER A 411 -24.94 -29.46 -5.22
CA SER A 411 -25.57 -30.61 -5.85
C SER A 411 -27.07 -30.72 -5.56
N ALA A 412 -27.48 -30.17 -4.40
CA ALA A 412 -28.88 -30.09 -4.00
C ALA A 412 -29.15 -28.79 -3.25
N ILE A 413 -30.29 -28.17 -3.54
CA ILE A 413 -30.78 -26.98 -2.86
C ILE A 413 -32.18 -27.26 -2.33
N LYS A 414 -32.35 -27.11 -1.00
CA LYS A 414 -33.67 -27.16 -0.36
C LYS A 414 -34.02 -25.75 0.10
N ASP A 415 -34.96 -25.10 -0.54
CA ASP A 415 -35.41 -23.75 -0.23
C ASP A 415 -36.84 -23.79 0.32
N LYS A 416 -36.98 -23.41 1.59
CA LYS A 416 -38.26 -23.21 2.28
C LYS A 416 -38.29 -21.79 2.80
N LYS A 417 -39.48 -21.21 3.00
CA LYS A 417 -39.73 -19.79 3.31
C LYS A 417 -38.83 -19.17 4.43
N LYS A 418 -38.29 -19.97 5.34
CA LYS A 418 -37.41 -19.50 6.45
C LYS A 418 -36.16 -20.37 6.63
N GLN A 419 -35.89 -21.27 5.69
CA GLN A 419 -34.78 -22.22 5.76
C GLN A 419 -34.23 -22.48 4.37
N LYS A 420 -32.90 -22.36 4.23
CA LYS A 420 -32.18 -22.76 3.01
C LYS A 420 -31.09 -23.76 3.38
N GLN A 421 -30.96 -24.83 2.59
CA GLN A 421 -29.91 -25.82 2.74
C GLN A 421 -29.26 -26.08 1.39
N TYR A 422 -27.92 -26.04 1.38
CA TYR A 422 -27.08 -26.30 0.22
C TYR A 422 -26.22 -27.53 0.52
N GLU A 423 -26.26 -28.53 -0.33
CA GLU A 423 -25.46 -29.75 -0.25
C GLU A 423 -24.45 -29.77 -1.39
N TYR A 424 -23.20 -30.06 -1.08
CA TYR A 424 -22.12 -30.12 -2.05
C TYR A 424 -21.59 -31.57 -2.18
N ASN A 425 -21.09 -31.93 -3.37
CA ASN A 425 -20.59 -33.26 -3.65
C ASN A 425 -19.37 -33.69 -2.80
N ASN A 426 -18.63 -32.72 -2.26
CA ASN A 426 -17.48 -32.96 -1.39
C ASN A 426 -17.86 -33.29 0.07
N GLY A 427 -19.13 -33.25 0.44
CA GLY A 427 -19.59 -33.52 1.80
C GLY A 427 -19.85 -32.25 2.64
N LEU A 428 -19.73 -31.07 2.05
CA LEU A 428 -20.12 -29.82 2.72
C LEU A 428 -21.63 -29.65 2.71
N VAL A 429 -22.21 -29.36 3.86
CA VAL A 429 -23.64 -29.01 4.02
C VAL A 429 -23.73 -27.65 4.72
N LEU A 430 -24.39 -26.71 4.06
CA LEU A 430 -24.61 -25.38 4.60
C LEU A 430 -26.11 -25.16 4.82
N LYS A 431 -26.47 -24.80 6.04
CA LYS A 431 -27.85 -24.52 6.44
C LYS A 431 -27.95 -23.04 6.84
N SER A 432 -28.98 -22.35 6.39
CA SER A 432 -29.28 -20.98 6.78
C SER A 432 -30.70 -20.87 7.30
N TYR A 433 -30.88 -20.29 8.47
CA TYR A 433 -32.18 -20.10 9.12
C TYR A 433 -32.33 -18.67 9.61
N LEU A 434 -33.59 -18.22 9.71
CA LEU A 434 -33.97 -17.13 10.59
C LEU A 434 -34.17 -17.65 12.02
N PHE A 435 -33.97 -16.82 13.03
CA PHE A 435 -33.97 -17.22 14.45
C PHE A 435 -35.23 -17.95 14.94
N GLU A 436 -36.34 -17.78 14.26
CA GLU A 436 -37.63 -18.35 14.70
C GLU A 436 -37.82 -19.86 14.44
N SER A 437 -36.94 -20.47 13.62
CA SER A 437 -37.07 -21.89 13.28
C SER A 437 -35.74 -22.51 12.85
N TYR A 438 -34.97 -22.96 13.81
CA TYR A 438 -33.66 -23.56 13.53
C TYR A 438 -33.56 -25.02 14.01
N LYS A 439 -32.59 -25.75 13.42
CA LYS A 439 -32.15 -27.07 13.84
C LYS A 439 -30.63 -27.14 13.81
N VAL A 440 -30.01 -27.29 14.98
CA VAL A 440 -28.56 -27.22 15.14
C VAL A 440 -27.90 -28.52 15.61
N ALA A 441 -28.67 -29.49 16.10
CA ALA A 441 -28.18 -30.71 16.75
C ALA A 441 -27.13 -31.50 15.90
N ASP A 442 -27.21 -31.45 14.57
CA ASP A 442 -26.31 -32.12 13.65
C ASP A 442 -25.28 -31.19 13.01
N SER A 443 -25.03 -30.01 13.58
CA SER A 443 -24.07 -29.05 13.06
C SER A 443 -22.70 -29.24 13.69
N ASP A 444 -21.64 -29.09 12.91
CA ASP A 444 -20.26 -29.05 13.39
C ASP A 444 -19.91 -27.66 13.92
N GLY A 445 -20.48 -26.64 13.31
CA GLY A 445 -20.40 -25.26 13.76
C GLY A 445 -21.70 -24.51 13.50
N VAL A 446 -22.05 -23.65 14.46
CA VAL A 446 -23.20 -22.74 14.36
C VAL A 446 -22.68 -21.32 14.39
N ILE A 447 -23.07 -20.52 13.40
CA ILE A 447 -22.65 -19.13 13.21
C ILE A 447 -23.89 -18.25 13.36
N CYS A 448 -23.96 -17.52 14.45
CA CYS A 448 -25.06 -16.62 14.75
C CYS A 448 -24.65 -15.19 14.41
N ILE A 449 -25.45 -14.47 13.63
CA ILE A 449 -25.17 -13.09 13.25
C ILE A 449 -26.30 -12.18 13.73
N PHE A 450 -25.95 -11.25 14.63
CA PHE A 450 -26.86 -10.28 15.23
C PHE A 450 -26.62 -8.88 14.68
N ASP A 451 -27.64 -8.24 14.17
CA ASP A 451 -27.57 -6.82 13.76
C ASP A 451 -27.92 -5.92 14.96
N ALA A 452 -26.89 -5.31 15.54
CA ALA A 452 -26.98 -4.43 16.71
C ALA A 452 -26.62 -2.97 16.40
N ARG A 453 -26.63 -2.53 15.14
CA ARG A 453 -26.19 -1.18 14.74
C ARG A 453 -26.98 -0.05 15.38
N GLU A 454 -28.26 -0.27 15.67
CA GLU A 454 -29.16 0.71 16.30
C GLU A 454 -29.41 0.42 17.79
N ARG A 455 -28.60 -0.47 18.41
CA ARG A 455 -28.82 -0.95 19.78
C ARG A 455 -27.68 -0.55 20.71
N THR A 456 -28.03 -0.25 21.94
CA THR A 456 -27.08 0.05 23.03
C THR A 456 -26.95 -1.09 24.05
N SER A 457 -27.80 -2.11 23.95
CA SER A 457 -27.83 -3.29 24.83
C SER A 457 -28.19 -4.54 24.02
N ILE A 458 -27.81 -5.71 24.51
CA ILE A 458 -28.21 -7.00 23.97
C ILE A 458 -29.66 -7.29 24.35
N ASP A 459 -30.39 -7.87 23.40
CA ASP A 459 -31.74 -8.35 23.57
C ASP A 459 -31.71 -9.67 24.37
N GLU A 460 -32.53 -9.80 25.43
CA GLU A 460 -32.62 -11.02 26.22
C GLU A 460 -33.02 -12.25 25.37
N THR A 461 -33.76 -12.03 24.30
CA THR A 461 -34.09 -13.09 23.33
C THR A 461 -32.87 -13.67 22.63
N TRP A 462 -31.83 -12.87 22.42
CA TRP A 462 -30.56 -13.34 21.80
C TRP A 462 -29.77 -14.19 22.80
N ILE A 463 -29.76 -13.81 24.08
CA ILE A 463 -29.10 -14.58 25.15
C ILE A 463 -29.79 -15.92 25.31
N SER A 464 -31.12 -15.92 25.37
CA SER A 464 -31.92 -17.15 25.46
C SER A 464 -31.69 -18.07 24.26
N LEU A 465 -31.69 -17.52 23.05
CA LEU A 465 -31.42 -18.26 21.82
C LEU A 465 -30.03 -18.93 21.83
N LEU A 466 -29.00 -18.22 22.25
CA LEU A 466 -27.64 -18.78 22.33
C LEU A 466 -27.54 -19.86 23.40
N SER A 467 -28.20 -19.65 24.54
CA SER A 467 -28.31 -20.66 25.63
C SER A 467 -28.95 -21.95 25.10
N ASP A 468 -30.04 -21.84 24.37
CA ASP A 468 -30.75 -22.99 23.78
C ASP A 468 -29.88 -23.72 22.75
N ILE A 469 -29.17 -22.94 21.87
CA ILE A 469 -28.25 -23.51 20.90
C ILE A 469 -27.11 -24.28 21.58
N ILE A 470 -26.51 -23.73 22.63
CA ILE A 470 -25.43 -24.38 23.40
C ILE A 470 -25.96 -25.70 24.04
N ASN A 471 -27.19 -25.70 24.51
CA ASN A 471 -27.81 -26.90 25.09
C ASN A 471 -28.12 -27.98 24.05
N ASP A 472 -28.54 -27.60 22.85
CA ASP A 472 -28.96 -28.52 21.78
C ASP A 472 -27.75 -29.14 21.03
N LEU A 473 -26.58 -28.50 21.10
CA LEU A 473 -25.38 -29.00 20.42
C LEU A 473 -24.75 -30.19 21.15
N LYS A 474 -24.18 -31.09 20.38
CA LYS A 474 -23.29 -32.14 20.87
C LYS A 474 -21.98 -31.54 21.41
N LYS A 475 -21.28 -32.29 22.27
CA LYS A 475 -19.96 -31.91 22.78
C LYS A 475 -18.95 -31.68 21.64
N ASN A 476 -17.97 -30.83 21.91
CA ASN A 476 -16.88 -30.51 20.98
C ASN A 476 -17.36 -29.89 19.66
N LYS A 477 -18.39 -29.04 19.75
CA LYS A 477 -18.89 -28.23 18.63
C LYS A 477 -18.60 -26.75 18.88
N VAL A 478 -18.76 -25.95 17.85
CA VAL A 478 -18.41 -24.53 17.86
C VAL A 478 -19.63 -23.66 17.66
N VAL A 479 -19.79 -22.66 18.52
CA VAL A 479 -20.75 -21.56 18.34
C VAL A 479 -19.97 -20.27 18.17
N SER A 480 -20.14 -19.62 17.02
CA SER A 480 -19.52 -18.35 16.72
C SER A 480 -20.57 -17.26 16.59
N VAL A 481 -20.37 -16.18 17.30
CA VAL A 481 -21.33 -15.07 17.40
C VAL A 481 -20.72 -13.84 16.75
N GLY A 482 -21.25 -13.43 15.60
CA GLY A 482 -20.94 -12.18 14.94
C GLY A 482 -21.94 -11.10 15.34
N ILE A 483 -21.47 -10.01 15.93
CA ILE A 483 -22.33 -8.87 16.28
C ILE A 483 -21.99 -7.70 15.36
N ARG A 484 -22.98 -7.31 14.55
CA ARG A 484 -22.88 -6.20 13.62
C ARG A 484 -23.13 -4.89 14.36
N VAL A 485 -22.14 -4.00 14.37
CA VAL A 485 -22.18 -2.70 15.06
C VAL A 485 -21.79 -1.57 14.11
N SER A 486 -22.29 -0.38 14.37
CA SER A 486 -21.91 0.84 13.63
C SER A 486 -20.69 1.55 14.24
N ASP A 487 -20.41 1.32 15.53
CA ASP A 487 -19.31 1.93 16.29
C ASP A 487 -18.60 0.87 17.13
N GLU A 488 -17.28 0.92 17.11
CA GLU A 488 -16.42 0.02 17.87
C GLU A 488 -16.60 0.11 19.39
N LYS A 489 -16.91 1.29 19.91
CA LYS A 489 -17.11 1.53 21.34
C LYS A 489 -18.30 0.78 21.92
N ILE A 490 -19.27 0.43 21.10
CA ILE A 490 -20.47 -0.31 21.53
C ILE A 490 -20.13 -1.79 21.75
N TRP A 491 -19.22 -2.34 20.97
CA TRP A 491 -18.85 -3.75 20.99
C TRP A 491 -18.48 -4.31 22.36
N SER A 492 -17.54 -3.67 23.09
CA SER A 492 -17.05 -4.15 24.38
C SER A 492 -18.17 -4.27 25.41
N ARG A 493 -19.12 -3.33 25.40
CA ARG A 493 -20.28 -3.35 26.30
C ARG A 493 -21.26 -4.47 25.97
N LEU A 494 -21.44 -4.75 24.67
CA LEU A 494 -22.38 -5.79 24.24
C LEU A 494 -21.88 -7.18 24.59
N ILE A 495 -20.61 -7.48 24.48
CA ILE A 495 -20.03 -8.79 24.79
C ILE A 495 -20.20 -9.14 26.28
N GLU A 496 -19.90 -8.20 27.18
CA GLU A 496 -19.96 -8.41 28.61
C GLU A 496 -21.39 -8.81 29.10
N SER A 497 -22.40 -8.55 28.29
CA SER A 497 -23.79 -8.84 28.61
C SER A 497 -24.18 -10.30 28.39
N PHE A 498 -23.46 -11.08 27.59
CA PHE A 498 -23.87 -12.46 27.24
C PHE A 498 -23.72 -13.46 28.40
N LYS A 499 -22.62 -13.42 29.13
CA LYS A 499 -22.36 -14.29 30.33
C LYS A 499 -22.68 -15.78 30.14
N LEU A 500 -22.34 -16.33 28.96
CA LEU A 500 -22.61 -17.72 28.59
C LEU A 500 -21.37 -18.63 28.62
N ASP A 501 -20.23 -18.11 29.10
CA ASP A 501 -18.95 -18.83 29.06
C ASP A 501 -18.99 -20.09 29.96
N GLU A 502 -19.48 -19.97 31.18
CA GLU A 502 -19.62 -21.11 32.11
C GLU A 502 -20.52 -22.22 31.52
N GLN A 503 -21.66 -21.84 30.95
CA GLN A 503 -22.57 -22.79 30.30
C GLN A 503 -21.92 -23.49 29.10
N ALA A 504 -21.16 -22.76 28.29
CA ALA A 504 -20.47 -23.31 27.14
C ALA A 504 -19.36 -24.30 27.58
N GLU A 505 -18.61 -23.98 28.63
CA GLU A 505 -17.59 -24.86 29.22
C GLU A 505 -18.22 -26.16 29.78
N GLU A 506 -19.31 -26.07 30.57
CA GLU A 506 -20.01 -27.24 31.09
C GLU A 506 -20.53 -28.18 29.99
N ARG A 507 -20.93 -27.61 28.86
CA ARG A 507 -21.41 -28.36 27.69
C ARG A 507 -20.30 -28.81 26.75
N LEU A 508 -19.04 -28.41 26.99
CA LEU A 508 -17.89 -28.64 26.10
C LEU A 508 -18.15 -28.10 24.69
N VAL A 509 -18.69 -26.90 24.60
CA VAL A 509 -18.94 -26.17 23.35
C VAL A 509 -17.99 -24.97 23.33
N SER A 510 -17.27 -24.79 22.23
CA SER A 510 -16.41 -23.61 22.04
C SER A 510 -17.26 -22.41 21.64
N LEU A 511 -17.28 -21.35 22.45
CA LEU A 511 -18.02 -20.12 22.19
C LEU A 511 -17.05 -19.02 21.75
N LEU A 512 -17.29 -18.43 20.58
CA LEU A 512 -16.43 -17.39 19.99
C LEU A 512 -17.26 -16.15 19.67
N PHE A 513 -16.72 -14.96 19.98
CA PHE A 513 -17.38 -13.70 19.67
C PHE A 513 -16.56 -12.88 18.68
N PHE A 514 -17.24 -12.32 17.68
CA PHE A 514 -16.64 -11.50 16.63
C PHE A 514 -17.39 -10.21 16.42
N ARG A 515 -16.66 -9.14 16.21
CA ARG A 515 -17.22 -7.87 15.78
C ARG A 515 -17.36 -7.90 14.25
N ILE A 516 -18.47 -7.34 13.76
CA ILE A 516 -18.67 -7.05 12.35
C ILE A 516 -18.98 -5.56 12.25
N LEU A 517 -18.06 -4.78 11.68
CA LEU A 517 -18.23 -3.33 11.55
C LEU A 517 -19.02 -3.01 10.29
N ASN A 518 -20.19 -2.40 10.46
CA ASN A 518 -21.12 -2.07 9.37
C ASN A 518 -21.42 -3.29 8.47
N ASP A 519 -20.99 -3.23 7.20
CA ASP A 519 -21.18 -4.27 6.18
C ASP A 519 -19.87 -4.98 5.81
N SER A 520 -18.86 -4.95 6.69
CA SER A 520 -17.54 -5.53 6.45
C SER A 520 -17.64 -7.04 6.16
N LEU A 521 -17.42 -7.42 4.93
CA LEU A 521 -17.30 -8.82 4.54
C LEU A 521 -15.98 -9.45 5.01
N LEU A 522 -14.94 -8.65 5.20
CA LEU A 522 -13.69 -9.08 5.80
C LEU A 522 -13.92 -9.66 7.18
N ASP A 523 -14.63 -8.93 8.06
CA ASP A 523 -14.93 -9.39 9.43
C ASP A 523 -15.73 -10.70 9.41
N VAL A 524 -16.62 -10.89 8.44
CA VAL A 524 -17.39 -12.14 8.28
C VAL A 524 -16.49 -13.30 7.82
N TYR A 525 -15.54 -13.07 6.90
CA TYR A 525 -14.59 -14.10 6.49
C TYR A 525 -13.60 -14.45 7.62
N GLU A 526 -13.19 -13.49 8.44
CA GLU A 526 -12.38 -13.74 9.63
C GLU A 526 -13.13 -14.60 10.66
N LEU A 527 -14.39 -14.27 10.94
CA LEU A 527 -15.26 -15.07 11.78
C LEU A 527 -15.35 -16.52 11.27
N LEU A 528 -15.59 -16.69 9.97
CA LEU A 528 -15.72 -18.00 9.36
C LEU A 528 -14.40 -18.80 9.42
N SER A 529 -13.26 -18.16 9.08
CA SER A 529 -11.94 -18.80 9.19
C SER A 529 -11.61 -19.22 10.62
N ALA A 530 -11.86 -18.37 11.62
CA ALA A 530 -11.62 -18.72 13.01
C ALA A 530 -12.54 -19.85 13.51
N SER A 531 -13.79 -19.85 13.08
CA SER A 531 -14.74 -20.94 13.37
C SER A 531 -14.27 -22.27 12.81
N LEU A 532 -13.87 -22.29 11.54
CA LEU A 532 -13.35 -23.48 10.86
C LEU A 532 -12.05 -23.98 11.48
N ASN A 533 -11.14 -23.08 11.84
CA ASN A 533 -9.89 -23.46 12.50
C ASN A 533 -10.16 -24.10 13.88
N THR A 534 -11.13 -23.59 14.63
CA THR A 534 -11.55 -24.21 15.91
C THR A 534 -12.17 -25.59 15.68
N ILE A 535 -13.08 -25.73 14.70
CA ILE A 535 -13.65 -27.04 14.33
C ILE A 535 -12.54 -28.02 13.94
N LYS A 536 -11.57 -27.58 13.14
CA LYS A 536 -10.42 -28.36 12.72
C LYS A 536 -9.63 -28.86 13.93
N ASN A 537 -9.27 -27.97 14.86
CA ASN A 537 -8.51 -28.34 16.04
C ASN A 537 -9.25 -29.35 16.94
N LEU A 538 -10.55 -29.21 17.09
CA LEU A 538 -11.38 -30.18 17.81
C LEU A 538 -11.45 -31.54 17.09
N SER A 539 -11.41 -31.57 15.77
CA SER A 539 -11.42 -32.79 14.96
C SER A 539 -10.11 -33.58 15.01
N PHE A 540 -8.97 -32.90 15.23
CA PHE A 540 -7.64 -33.54 15.31
C PHE A 540 -7.24 -33.94 16.74
N SER A 541 -8.04 -33.60 17.75
CA SER A 541 -7.75 -33.90 19.17
C SER A 541 -8.19 -35.31 19.60
N TYR A 542 -8.58 -36.15 18.64
CA TYR A 542 -8.99 -37.55 18.83
C TYR A 542 -8.16 -38.47 17.90
#